data_23922810921bfaf8da4d965fcbaa6f36
#
_entry.id   23922810921bfaf8da4d965fcbaa6f36
#
_cell.length_a   1.000
_cell.length_b   1.000
_cell.length_c   1.000
_cell.angle_alpha   90.00
_cell.angle_beta   90.00
_cell.angle_gamma   90.00
#
_symmetry.space_group_name_H-M   'P 1'
#
loop_
_entity.id
_entity.type
_entity.pdbx_description
1 polymer ?
#
loop_
_entity_poly.entity_id
_entity_poly.type
_entity_poly.pdbx_seq_one_letter_code
_entity_poly.pdbx_strand_id
1 'polypeptide(L)'
;YHVTFLHHPTKTGQTASGSNIKERSIDIDMKLSTPDEKMALDEYDDGYTQMSIEFLKWREHMNTFHSKKRIAVIQRGTGKWLIFPMLNQTQRKIWKALQEGKKPEQIIDKQKEGMSRSNVYKVIAILKREGHYDEVS
;
A
#
# COMPACT_ATOMS: atom_id res chain seq x y z
N TYR A 1 -8.55 12.79 -25.06
CA TYR A 1 -7.80 11.57 -25.40
C TYR A 1 -7.12 11.02 -24.17
N HIS A 2 -7.15 9.71 -23.98
CA HIS A 2 -6.46 9.00 -22.93
C HIS A 2 -5.34 8.16 -23.54
N VAL A 3 -4.10 8.34 -23.08
CA VAL A 3 -2.94 7.62 -23.59
C VAL A 3 -2.21 6.98 -22.42
N THR A 4 -1.96 5.69 -22.53
CA THR A 4 -1.19 4.91 -21.55
C THR A 4 0.12 4.46 -22.17
N PHE A 5 1.22 4.77 -21.51
CA PHE A 5 2.55 4.28 -21.91
C PHE A 5 3.04 3.26 -20.90
N LEU A 6 3.57 2.14 -21.40
CA LEU A 6 4.27 1.15 -20.60
C LEU A 6 5.76 1.20 -20.94
N HIS A 7 6.59 1.33 -19.90
CA HIS A 7 8.03 1.25 -20.10
C HIS A 7 8.74 0.62 -18.90
N HIS A 8 9.88 0.02 -19.16
CA HIS A 8 10.69 -0.61 -18.14
C HIS A 8 11.44 0.46 -17.32
N PRO A 9 11.64 0.24 -16.01
CA PRO A 9 12.50 1.08 -15.22
C PRO A 9 13.96 0.97 -15.69
N THR A 10 14.79 1.94 -15.32
CA THR A 10 16.24 1.84 -15.48
C THR A 10 16.80 0.65 -14.71
N LYS A 11 18.05 0.24 -15.00
CA LYS A 11 18.74 -0.85 -14.28
C LYS A 11 18.76 -0.67 -12.75
N THR A 12 18.73 0.56 -12.29
CA THR A 12 18.63 0.89 -10.86
C THR A 12 17.21 0.80 -10.30
N GLY A 13 16.19 0.63 -11.16
CA GLY A 13 14.79 0.55 -10.78
C GLY A 13 14.19 1.85 -10.22
N GLN A 14 14.94 2.95 -10.23
CA GLN A 14 14.53 4.21 -9.60
C GLN A 14 13.76 5.14 -10.53
N THR A 15 14.09 5.12 -11.80
CA THR A 15 13.46 5.99 -12.82
C THR A 15 13.07 5.20 -14.05
N ALA A 16 12.09 5.68 -14.79
CA ALA A 16 11.74 5.12 -16.08
C ALA A 16 12.83 5.40 -17.11
N SER A 17 13.12 4.44 -18.00
CA SER A 17 14.05 4.69 -19.10
C SER A 17 13.42 5.66 -20.11
N GLY A 18 14.11 6.72 -20.42
CA GLY A 18 13.65 7.74 -21.38
C GLY A 18 14.13 9.15 -21.06
N SER A 19 13.74 10.11 -21.87
CA SER A 19 14.11 11.51 -21.64
C SER A 19 13.24 12.14 -20.56
N ASN A 20 13.81 13.10 -19.81
CA ASN A 20 13.10 13.92 -18.82
C ASN A 20 11.85 14.65 -19.38
N ILE A 21 11.73 14.76 -20.68
CA ILE A 21 10.57 15.34 -21.35
C ILE A 21 9.31 14.49 -21.15
N LYS A 22 9.44 13.15 -21.14
CA LYS A 22 8.32 12.23 -20.88
C LYS A 22 7.75 12.44 -19.48
N GLU A 23 8.59 12.60 -18.47
CA GLU A 23 8.16 12.79 -17.09
C GLU A 23 7.38 14.11 -16.91
N ARG A 24 7.69 15.14 -17.72
CA ARG A 24 6.99 16.43 -17.65
C ARG A 24 5.60 16.39 -18.27
N SER A 25 5.37 15.52 -19.25
CA SER A 25 4.11 15.41 -19.99
C SER A 25 3.13 14.37 -19.44
N ILE A 26 3.56 13.55 -18.46
CA ILE A 26 2.74 12.52 -17.85
C ILE A 26 1.98 13.11 -16.66
N ASP A 27 0.68 12.90 -16.61
CA ASP A 27 -0.19 13.34 -15.52
C ASP A 27 -0.16 12.38 -14.33
N ILE A 28 -0.06 11.09 -14.61
CA ILE A 28 0.03 10.03 -13.60
C ILE A 28 1.19 9.12 -13.97
N ASP A 29 2.11 8.93 -13.03
CA ASP A 29 3.19 7.95 -13.12
C ASP A 29 3.03 6.92 -12.01
N MET A 30 2.98 5.65 -12.37
CA MET A 30 2.70 4.55 -11.47
C MET A 30 3.76 3.46 -11.65
N LYS A 31 4.41 3.09 -10.55
CA LYS A 31 5.37 1.99 -10.49
C LYS A 31 4.69 0.72 -10.00
N LEU A 32 4.85 -0.34 -10.76
CA LEU A 32 4.46 -1.70 -10.38
C LEU A 32 5.72 -2.51 -10.10
N SER A 33 5.74 -3.23 -8.98
CA SER A 33 6.88 -4.07 -8.60
C SER A 33 6.44 -5.25 -7.73
N THR A 34 7.31 -6.23 -7.55
CA THR A 34 7.09 -7.29 -6.58
C THR A 34 7.13 -6.70 -5.16
N PRO A 35 6.21 -7.03 -4.26
CA PRO A 35 6.26 -6.58 -2.87
C PRO A 35 7.50 -7.12 -2.16
N ASP A 36 8.05 -6.35 -1.22
CA ASP A 36 9.01 -6.87 -0.26
C ASP A 36 8.41 -8.05 0.52
N GLU A 37 9.21 -9.06 0.86
CA GLU A 37 8.78 -10.22 1.66
C GLU A 37 8.08 -9.82 2.96
N LYS A 38 8.58 -8.78 3.65
CA LYS A 38 7.97 -8.24 4.88
C LYS A 38 6.59 -7.60 4.68
N MET A 39 6.26 -7.23 3.45
CA MET A 39 5.01 -6.57 3.07
C MET A 39 4.06 -7.50 2.34
N ALA A 40 4.55 -8.61 1.81
CA ALA A 40 3.74 -9.63 1.15
C ALA A 40 2.64 -10.17 2.09
N LEU A 41 1.56 -10.62 1.49
CA LEU A 41 0.40 -11.15 2.20
C LEU A 41 0.47 -12.67 2.15
N ASP A 42 0.90 -13.33 3.22
CA ASP A 42 1.06 -14.78 3.30
C ASP A 42 -0.26 -15.54 2.99
N GLU A 43 -1.38 -14.88 3.26
CA GLU A 43 -2.74 -15.43 2.99
C GLU A 43 -3.03 -15.63 1.49
N TYR A 44 -2.22 -15.03 0.62
CA TYR A 44 -2.40 -15.01 -0.83
C TYR A 44 -1.19 -15.54 -1.60
N ASP A 45 -0.47 -16.52 -1.03
CA ASP A 45 0.70 -17.10 -1.70
C ASP A 45 0.31 -18.03 -2.83
N ASP A 46 -0.61 -18.94 -2.59
CA ASP A 46 -1.01 -19.94 -3.59
C ASP A 46 -2.21 -19.47 -4.41
N GLY A 47 -2.14 -19.65 -5.72
CA GLY A 47 -3.20 -19.28 -6.66
C GLY A 47 -3.36 -17.76 -6.91
N TYR A 48 -2.49 -16.93 -6.33
CA TYR A 48 -2.53 -15.48 -6.49
C TYR A 48 -1.19 -14.93 -6.98
N THR A 49 -1.24 -13.73 -7.56
CA THR A 49 -0.06 -12.93 -7.87
C THR A 49 -0.17 -11.62 -7.10
N GLN A 50 0.89 -11.28 -6.36
CA GLN A 50 0.94 -10.05 -5.59
C GLN A 50 1.80 -9.00 -6.29
N MET A 51 1.36 -7.76 -6.26
CA MET A 51 2.02 -6.63 -6.89
C MET A 51 1.93 -5.40 -6.01
N SER A 52 3.03 -4.72 -5.80
CA SER A 52 3.01 -3.41 -5.17
C SER A 52 2.73 -2.32 -6.20
N ILE A 53 1.91 -1.37 -5.81
CA ILE A 53 1.53 -0.19 -6.60
C ILE A 53 2.01 1.04 -5.86
N GLU A 54 2.82 1.85 -6.51
CA GLU A 54 3.30 3.13 -6.00
C GLU A 54 3.07 4.22 -7.03
N PHE A 55 2.39 5.29 -6.64
CA PHE A 55 2.22 6.46 -7.48
C PHE A 55 3.44 7.38 -7.30
N LEU A 56 4.24 7.52 -8.34
CA LEU A 56 5.43 8.38 -8.36
C LEU A 56 5.06 9.83 -8.67
N LYS A 57 3.99 10.03 -9.45
CA LYS A 57 3.49 11.33 -9.83
C LYS A 57 1.97 11.30 -10.01
N TRP A 58 1.33 12.38 -9.59
CA TRP A 58 -0.08 12.64 -9.82
C TRP A 58 -0.27 14.15 -9.95
N ARG A 59 -0.61 14.64 -11.12
CA ARG A 59 -0.57 16.08 -11.41
C ARG A 59 -1.68 16.89 -10.75
N GLU A 60 -2.88 16.31 -10.69
CA GLU A 60 -4.06 16.96 -10.13
C GLU A 60 -4.36 16.45 -8.74
N HIS A 61 -4.21 17.21 -7.70
CA HIS A 61 -4.58 16.82 -6.34
C HIS A 61 -3.81 15.62 -5.77
N MET A 62 -2.53 15.82 -5.50
CA MET A 62 -1.77 14.97 -4.59
C MET A 62 -2.41 15.01 -3.19
N ASN A 63 -3.66 14.53 -3.08
CA ASN A 63 -4.12 14.22 -1.75
C ASN A 63 -3.36 12.98 -1.28
N THR A 64 -3.13 12.93 0.00
CA THR A 64 -2.39 11.86 0.65
C THR A 64 -2.96 10.46 0.39
N PHE A 65 -4.20 10.34 -0.05
CA PHE A 65 -4.86 9.07 -0.36
C PHE A 65 -4.31 8.40 -1.64
N HIS A 66 -4.02 9.17 -2.69
CA HIS A 66 -3.56 8.61 -3.97
C HIS A 66 -2.06 8.33 -4.02
N SER A 67 -1.25 9.04 -3.23
CA SER A 67 0.21 8.86 -3.19
C SER A 67 0.68 7.63 -2.44
N LYS A 68 -0.22 6.79 -1.92
CA LYS A 68 0.14 5.71 -1.02
C LYS A 68 0.40 4.40 -1.73
N LYS A 69 1.39 3.71 -1.22
CA LYS A 69 1.69 2.34 -1.66
C LYS A 69 0.54 1.39 -1.31
N ARG A 70 0.19 0.56 -2.28
CA ARG A 70 -0.84 -0.47 -2.16
C ARG A 70 -0.25 -1.82 -2.55
N ILE A 71 -0.87 -2.89 -2.08
CA ILE A 71 -0.66 -4.23 -2.61
C ILE A 71 -1.91 -4.63 -3.38
N ALA A 72 -1.76 -4.93 -4.65
CA ALA A 72 -2.78 -5.58 -5.44
C ALA A 72 -2.54 -7.08 -5.43
N VAL A 73 -3.58 -7.84 -5.18
CA VAL A 73 -3.59 -9.29 -5.23
C VAL A 73 -4.50 -9.71 -6.36
N ILE A 74 -3.97 -10.47 -7.31
CA ILE A 74 -4.68 -10.89 -8.51
C ILE A 74 -4.87 -12.40 -8.43
N GLN A 75 -6.12 -12.85 -8.39
CA GLN A 75 -6.44 -14.27 -8.43
C GLN A 75 -6.15 -14.84 -9.83
N ARG A 76 -5.28 -15.84 -9.89
CA ARG A 76 -4.96 -16.53 -11.15
C ARG A 76 -6.20 -17.26 -11.66
N GLY A 77 -6.41 -17.24 -12.96
CA GLY A 77 -7.54 -17.88 -13.60
C GLY A 77 -8.81 -17.04 -13.68
N THR A 78 -9.18 -16.29 -12.64
CA THR A 78 -10.37 -15.41 -12.66
C THR A 78 -10.03 -13.96 -12.98
N GLY A 79 -8.78 -13.54 -12.76
CA GLY A 79 -8.35 -12.15 -12.89
C GLY A 79 -8.98 -11.20 -11.86
N LYS A 80 -9.61 -11.70 -10.81
CA LYS A 80 -10.19 -10.89 -9.74
C LYS A 80 -9.09 -10.16 -8.96
N TRP A 81 -9.29 -8.87 -8.77
CA TRP A 81 -8.36 -7.99 -8.04
C TRP A 81 -8.88 -7.70 -6.64
N LEU A 82 -7.97 -7.75 -5.68
CA LEU A 82 -8.16 -7.25 -4.33
C LEU A 82 -7.03 -6.24 -4.05
N ILE A 83 -7.36 -5.12 -3.44
CA ILE A 83 -6.38 -4.05 -3.16
C ILE A 83 -6.34 -3.80 -1.65
N PHE A 84 -5.14 -3.84 -1.10
CA PHE A 84 -4.86 -3.68 0.32
C PHE A 84 -3.87 -2.53 0.56
N PRO A 85 -3.92 -1.86 1.71
CA PRO A 85 -2.85 -0.96 2.12
C PRO A 85 -1.53 -1.74 2.28
N MET A 86 -0.42 -1.14 1.88
CA MET A 86 0.90 -1.71 2.10
C MET A 86 1.32 -1.47 3.55
N LEU A 87 1.16 -2.47 4.39
CA LEU A 87 1.42 -2.43 5.82
C LEU A 87 2.37 -3.58 6.20
N ASN A 88 3.29 -3.32 7.12
CA ASN A 88 4.06 -4.41 7.73
C ASN A 88 3.16 -5.30 8.61
N GLN A 89 3.67 -6.46 9.04
CA GLN A 89 2.87 -7.44 9.79
C GLN A 89 2.21 -6.87 11.05
N THR A 90 2.93 -6.05 11.82
CA THR A 90 2.38 -5.42 13.05
C THR A 90 1.28 -4.41 12.72
N GLN A 91 1.54 -3.53 11.75
CA GLN A 91 0.55 -2.55 11.29
C GLN A 91 -0.70 -3.23 10.76
N ARG A 92 -0.54 -4.32 10.02
CA ARG A 92 -1.66 -5.11 9.47
C ARG A 92 -2.50 -5.77 10.55
N LYS A 93 -1.87 -6.35 11.58
CA LYS A 93 -2.60 -6.92 12.74
C LYS A 93 -3.44 -5.87 13.43
N ILE A 94 -2.87 -4.68 13.67
CA ILE A 94 -3.59 -3.56 14.29
C ILE A 94 -4.72 -3.08 13.37
N TRP A 95 -4.44 -2.90 12.09
CA TRP A 95 -5.43 -2.47 11.10
C TRP A 95 -6.61 -3.46 11.00
N LYS A 96 -6.35 -4.78 10.91
CA LYS A 96 -7.41 -5.80 10.90
C LYS A 96 -8.25 -5.75 12.17
N ALA A 97 -7.62 -5.64 13.34
CA ALA A 97 -8.34 -5.54 14.61
C ALA A 97 -9.25 -4.29 14.67
N LEU A 98 -8.79 -3.17 14.14
CA LEU A 98 -9.62 -1.95 14.02
C LEU A 98 -10.78 -2.14 13.03
N GLN A 99 -10.56 -2.84 11.91
CA GLN A 99 -11.64 -3.16 10.96
C GLN A 99 -12.69 -4.11 11.56
N GLU A 100 -12.30 -4.97 12.52
CA GLU A 100 -13.20 -5.81 13.31
C GLU A 100 -13.94 -5.02 14.40
N GLY A 101 -13.74 -3.71 14.52
CA GLY A 101 -14.39 -2.84 15.49
C GLY A 101 -13.77 -2.87 16.89
N LYS A 102 -12.57 -3.45 17.04
CA LYS A 102 -11.86 -3.44 18.33
C LYS A 102 -11.37 -2.04 18.66
N LYS A 103 -11.55 -1.63 19.91
CA LYS A 103 -11.00 -0.37 20.42
C LYS A 103 -9.48 -0.49 20.63
N PRO A 104 -8.71 0.62 20.59
CA PRO A 104 -7.27 0.60 20.79
C PRO A 104 -6.85 -0.13 22.09
N GLU A 105 -7.58 0.04 23.18
CA GLU A 105 -7.31 -0.59 24.47
C GLU A 105 -7.42 -2.12 24.42
N GLN A 106 -8.25 -2.65 23.54
CA GLN A 106 -8.44 -4.10 23.35
C GLN A 106 -7.34 -4.72 22.45
N ILE A 107 -6.61 -3.88 21.71
CA ILE A 107 -5.52 -4.30 20.83
C ILE A 107 -4.19 -4.31 21.59
N ILE A 108 -4.08 -3.48 22.64
CA ILE A 108 -2.85 -3.38 23.43
C ILE A 108 -2.60 -4.69 24.18
N ASP A 109 -1.43 -5.27 23.93
CA ASP A 109 -0.97 -6.46 24.61
C ASP A 109 0.54 -6.32 24.89
N LYS A 110 0.89 -6.15 26.16
CA LYS A 110 2.29 -5.95 26.59
C LYS A 110 3.17 -7.19 26.39
N GLN A 111 2.58 -8.37 26.26
CA GLN A 111 3.29 -9.64 26.07
C GLN A 111 3.57 -9.92 24.59
N LYS A 112 2.88 -9.24 23.67
CA LYS A 112 3.07 -9.41 22.23
C LYS A 112 3.96 -8.33 21.68
N GLU A 113 4.97 -8.76 20.92
CA GLU A 113 5.87 -7.83 20.21
C GLU A 113 5.07 -6.88 19.31
N GLY A 114 5.39 -5.60 19.41
CA GLY A 114 4.75 -4.55 18.61
C GLY A 114 3.36 -4.12 19.08
N MET A 115 2.77 -4.74 20.13
CA MET A 115 1.43 -4.41 20.63
C MET A 115 1.45 -3.55 21.91
N SER A 116 2.57 -2.90 22.22
CA SER A 116 2.63 -1.95 23.31
C SER A 116 1.72 -0.74 23.07
N ARG A 117 1.23 -0.12 24.15
CA ARG A 117 0.34 1.04 24.08
C ARG A 117 0.91 2.13 23.14
N SER A 118 2.17 2.51 23.33
CA SER A 118 2.82 3.54 22.52
C SER A 118 2.85 3.18 21.04
N ASN A 119 3.16 1.93 20.71
CA ASN A 119 3.24 1.49 19.32
C ASN A 119 1.85 1.38 18.67
N VAL A 120 0.85 0.87 19.39
CA VAL A 120 -0.53 0.78 18.89
C VAL A 120 -1.05 2.16 18.52
N TYR A 121 -0.94 3.16 19.42
CA TYR A 121 -1.39 4.53 19.11
C TYR A 121 -0.58 5.19 18.01
N LYS A 122 0.73 4.94 17.93
CA LYS A 122 1.58 5.42 16.84
C LYS A 122 1.11 4.86 15.49
N VAL A 123 0.84 3.57 15.43
CA VAL A 123 0.34 2.92 14.21
C VAL A 123 -1.05 3.45 13.83
N ILE A 124 -1.96 3.62 14.78
CA ILE A 124 -3.29 4.20 14.54
C ILE A 124 -3.15 5.61 13.94
N ALA A 125 -2.26 6.44 14.50
CA ALA A 125 -2.00 7.78 13.97
C ALA A 125 -1.49 7.74 12.52
N ILE A 126 -0.61 6.79 12.20
CA ILE A 126 -0.15 6.57 10.83
C ILE A 126 -1.30 6.14 9.92
N LEU A 127 -2.11 5.17 10.33
CA LEU A 127 -3.25 4.67 9.55
C LEU A 127 -4.28 5.76 9.27
N LYS A 128 -4.59 6.62 10.25
CA LYS A 128 -5.47 7.79 10.08
C LYS A 128 -4.88 8.79 9.11
N ARG A 129 -3.63 9.20 9.33
CA ARG A 129 -2.93 10.14 8.44
C ARG A 129 -2.89 9.63 7.01
N GLU A 130 -2.80 8.32 6.86
CA GLU A 130 -2.73 7.66 5.58
C GLU A 130 -4.09 7.31 4.97
N GLY A 131 -5.20 7.64 5.62
CA GLY A 131 -6.54 7.37 5.11
C GLY A 131 -6.90 5.88 5.03
N HIS A 132 -6.24 5.03 5.85
CA HIS A 132 -6.55 3.62 5.96
C HIS A 132 -7.52 3.28 7.07
N TYR A 133 -7.76 4.22 7.97
CA TYR A 133 -8.66 4.08 9.10
C TYR A 133 -9.28 5.43 9.45
N ASP A 134 -10.61 5.47 9.42
CA ASP A 134 -11.41 6.57 9.95
C ASP A 134 -12.07 6.10 11.26
N GLU A 135 -11.94 6.88 12.32
CA GLU A 135 -12.77 6.63 13.50
C GLU A 135 -14.23 6.85 13.14
N VAL A 136 -14.98 5.78 13.13
CA VAL A 136 -16.44 5.89 13.13
C VAL A 136 -16.81 6.47 14.48
N SER A 137 -17.20 7.72 14.46
CA SER A 137 -17.73 8.42 15.63
C SER A 137 -19.06 7.81 16.07
#